data_21e444e6dbaa4d32a12b4433e1befaee
#
_entry.id   21e444e6dbaa4d32a12b4433e1befaee
#
_cell.length_a   1.000
_cell.length_b   1.000
_cell.length_c   1.000
_cell.angle_alpha   90.00
_cell.angle_beta   90.00
_cell.angle_gamma   90.00
#
_symmetry.space_group_name_H-M   'P 1'
#
loop_
_entity.id
_entity.type
_entity.pdbx_description
1 polymer ?
#
loop_
_entity_poly.entity_id
_entity_poly.type
_entity_poly.pdbx_seq_one_letter_code
_entity_poly.pdbx_strand_id
1 'polypeptide(L)'
;MKKLLSIFAVVAFAFSAHAGTLDDVKNRGFLKCGVTTGLAGFAAPDDSGEWAGLDADMCRAVAVAVFGDRSKVEFITTTGKSRFPTLASGEVDMLARNTTWTISRDVNLGFEFVGVNFYDGQGFMVPSALGVSSATELDGATVCIQTGTTTELNLADFFR
;
A
#
# COMPACT_ATOMS: atom_id res chain seq x y z
N MET A 1 -70.92 -5.11 -7.43
CA MET A 1 -70.00 -4.09 -6.90
C MET A 1 -68.82 -4.82 -6.36
N LYS A 2 -67.73 -4.99 -7.13
CA LYS A 2 -66.51 -5.72 -6.76
C LYS A 2 -65.49 -4.69 -6.27
N LYS A 3 -65.12 -4.73 -5.00
CA LYS A 3 -64.07 -3.89 -4.45
C LYS A 3 -62.69 -4.51 -4.82
N LEU A 4 -61.96 -3.83 -5.71
CA LEU A 4 -60.54 -4.15 -5.93
C LEU A 4 -59.72 -3.62 -4.75
N LEU A 5 -59.15 -4.47 -3.99
CA LEU A 5 -58.15 -4.15 -2.98
C LEU A 5 -56.79 -4.09 -3.69
N SER A 6 -56.27 -2.89 -3.91
CA SER A 6 -54.90 -2.71 -4.44
C SER A 6 -53.91 -2.83 -3.28
N ILE A 7 -53.19 -3.94 -3.25
CA ILE A 7 -52.04 -4.13 -2.32
C ILE A 7 -50.85 -3.40 -2.92
N PHE A 8 -50.49 -2.27 -2.33
CA PHE A 8 -49.24 -1.55 -2.63
C PHE A 8 -48.13 -2.30 -1.89
N ALA A 9 -47.35 -3.11 -2.65
CA ALA A 9 -46.13 -3.72 -2.14
C ALA A 9 -45.05 -2.63 -2.07
N VAL A 10 -44.80 -2.12 -0.87
CA VAL A 10 -43.64 -1.27 -0.61
C VAL A 10 -42.40 -2.17 -0.60
N VAL A 11 -41.67 -2.18 -1.70
CA VAL A 11 -40.32 -2.77 -1.76
C VAL A 11 -39.39 -1.86 -0.99
N ALA A 12 -39.13 -2.20 0.28
CA ALA A 12 -38.08 -1.58 1.06
C ALA A 12 -36.73 -1.98 0.45
N PHE A 13 -36.13 -1.09 -0.35
CA PHE A 13 -34.71 -1.17 -0.68
C PHE A 13 -33.92 -0.99 0.62
N ALA A 14 -33.51 -2.11 1.22
CA ALA A 14 -32.51 -2.09 2.25
C ALA A 14 -31.21 -1.65 1.56
N PHE A 15 -30.88 -0.37 1.66
CA PHE A 15 -29.52 0.11 1.42
C PHE A 15 -28.65 -0.57 2.48
N SER A 16 -27.92 -1.59 2.08
CA SER A 16 -26.85 -2.11 2.91
C SER A 16 -25.87 -0.96 3.08
N ALA A 17 -25.92 -0.29 4.24
CA ALA A 17 -24.87 0.61 4.64
C ALA A 17 -23.58 -0.23 4.61
N HIS A 18 -22.69 0.02 3.65
CA HIS A 18 -21.37 -0.59 3.67
C HIS A 18 -20.72 -0.10 4.96
N ALA A 19 -20.45 -1.02 5.86
CA ALA A 19 -19.58 -0.76 6.98
C ALA A 19 -18.25 -0.23 6.41
N GLY A 20 -17.73 0.85 6.98
CA GLY A 20 -16.44 1.39 6.53
C GLY A 20 -15.31 0.39 6.85
N THR A 21 -14.18 0.53 6.18
CA THR A 21 -13.00 -0.35 6.40
C THR A 21 -12.67 -0.53 7.88
N LEU A 22 -12.82 0.51 8.71
CA LEU A 22 -12.57 0.43 10.15
C LEU A 22 -13.54 -0.52 10.87
N ASP A 23 -14.81 -0.55 10.47
CA ASP A 23 -15.79 -1.46 11.06
C ASP A 23 -15.49 -2.91 10.66
N ASP A 24 -15.08 -3.14 9.41
CA ASP A 24 -14.65 -4.45 8.95
C ASP A 24 -13.42 -4.95 9.71
N VAL A 25 -12.43 -4.07 9.93
CA VAL A 25 -11.23 -4.35 10.73
C VAL A 25 -11.61 -4.71 12.16
N LYS A 26 -12.47 -3.92 12.81
CA LYS A 26 -12.95 -4.19 14.18
C LYS A 26 -13.73 -5.49 14.29
N ASN A 27 -14.61 -5.76 13.34
CA ASN A 27 -15.41 -6.99 13.31
C ASN A 27 -14.55 -8.24 13.09
N ARG A 28 -13.51 -8.13 12.28
CA ARG A 28 -12.54 -9.20 12.04
C ARG A 28 -11.60 -9.44 13.22
N GLY A 29 -11.33 -8.39 14.01
CA GLY A 29 -10.50 -8.47 15.21
C GLY A 29 -8.99 -8.33 14.98
N PHE A 30 -8.56 -7.99 13.77
CA PHE A 30 -7.17 -7.69 13.41
C PHE A 30 -7.08 -6.82 12.15
N LEU A 31 -5.93 -6.16 11.98
CA LEU A 31 -5.60 -5.31 10.85
C LEU A 31 -4.83 -6.13 9.79
N LYS A 32 -5.19 -6.02 8.52
CA LYS A 32 -4.41 -6.51 7.39
C LYS A 32 -3.55 -5.39 6.84
N CYS A 33 -2.24 -5.50 7.01
CA CYS A 33 -1.29 -4.47 6.59
C CYS A 33 -0.42 -4.96 5.43
N GLY A 34 -0.49 -4.27 4.29
CA GLY A 34 0.35 -4.53 3.14
C GLY A 34 1.74 -3.95 3.34
N VAL A 35 2.76 -4.81 3.27
CA VAL A 35 4.17 -4.46 3.44
C VAL A 35 4.98 -4.85 2.20
N THR A 36 6.25 -4.46 2.14
CA THR A 36 7.18 -4.90 1.09
C THR A 36 7.55 -6.38 1.26
N THR A 37 8.11 -6.97 0.21
CA THR A 37 8.56 -8.37 0.21
C THR A 37 9.82 -8.64 1.06
N GLY A 38 10.39 -7.60 1.64
CA GLY A 38 11.57 -7.61 2.51
C GLY A 38 12.50 -6.44 2.17
N LEU A 39 12.48 -5.44 3.05
CA LEU A 39 13.38 -4.28 2.98
C LEU A 39 13.88 -4.02 4.39
N ALA A 40 15.15 -4.33 4.64
CA ALA A 40 15.76 -4.18 5.95
C ALA A 40 15.61 -2.75 6.48
N GLY A 41 15.26 -2.60 7.76
CA GLY A 41 14.98 -1.32 8.40
C GLY A 41 13.56 -0.77 8.18
N PHE A 42 12.82 -1.24 7.17
CA PHE A 42 11.44 -0.83 6.89
C PHE A 42 10.43 -1.94 7.20
N ALA A 43 10.41 -3.01 6.42
CA ALA A 43 9.64 -4.21 6.74
C ALA A 43 10.37 -5.42 6.18
N ALA A 44 10.94 -6.22 7.06
CA ALA A 44 11.56 -7.50 6.74
C ALA A 44 11.39 -8.45 7.92
N PRO A 45 11.26 -9.77 7.69
CA PRO A 45 11.38 -10.72 8.79
C PRO A 45 12.79 -10.69 9.36
N ASP A 46 12.89 -10.76 10.68
CA ASP A 46 14.13 -10.98 11.40
C ASP A 46 14.52 -12.46 11.44
N ASP A 47 15.59 -12.81 12.16
CA ASP A 47 16.09 -14.19 12.27
C ASP A 47 15.08 -15.14 12.93
N SER A 48 14.08 -14.63 13.65
CA SER A 48 13.00 -15.41 14.26
C SER A 48 11.78 -15.54 13.34
N GLY A 49 11.77 -14.84 12.21
CA GLY A 49 10.63 -14.74 11.30
C GLY A 49 9.63 -13.64 11.66
N GLU A 50 9.90 -12.86 12.72
CA GLU A 50 9.08 -11.73 13.11
C GLU A 50 9.34 -10.52 12.21
N TRP A 51 8.27 -9.86 11.77
CA TRP A 51 8.39 -8.65 10.98
C TRP A 51 8.98 -7.50 11.81
N ALA A 52 10.02 -6.84 11.31
CA ALA A 52 10.71 -5.74 11.97
C ALA A 52 10.94 -4.56 11.03
N GLY A 53 11.03 -3.36 11.61
CA GLY A 53 11.34 -2.12 10.91
C GLY A 53 10.20 -1.09 10.93
N LEU A 54 10.49 0.10 10.39
CA LEU A 54 9.65 1.28 10.46
C LEU A 54 8.22 1.07 9.93
N ASP A 55 8.09 0.44 8.77
CA ASP A 55 6.78 0.17 8.16
C ASP A 55 6.01 -0.89 8.95
N ALA A 56 6.69 -1.93 9.44
CA ALA A 56 6.08 -2.95 10.29
C ALA A 56 5.58 -2.36 11.62
N ASP A 57 6.36 -1.46 12.21
CA ASP A 57 5.97 -0.79 13.46
C ASP A 57 4.84 0.22 13.25
N MET A 58 4.73 0.84 12.07
CA MET A 58 3.58 1.66 11.71
C MET A 58 2.29 0.81 11.66
N CYS A 59 2.32 -0.38 11.05
CA CYS A 59 1.18 -1.31 11.08
C CYS A 59 0.78 -1.67 12.51
N ARG A 60 1.76 -1.96 13.38
CA ARG A 60 1.50 -2.26 14.79
C ARG A 60 0.96 -1.08 15.55
N ALA A 61 1.42 0.14 15.26
CA ALA A 61 0.88 1.36 15.89
C ALA A 61 -0.61 1.54 15.57
N VAL A 62 -1.02 1.29 14.33
CA VAL A 62 -2.43 1.31 13.95
C VAL A 62 -3.21 0.19 14.65
N ALA A 63 -2.66 -1.02 14.74
CA ALA A 63 -3.29 -2.11 15.50
C ALA A 63 -3.48 -1.76 16.98
N VAL A 64 -2.49 -1.13 17.61
CA VAL A 64 -2.61 -0.62 18.98
C VAL A 64 -3.69 0.45 19.08
N ALA A 65 -3.77 1.38 18.14
CA ALA A 65 -4.78 2.43 18.15
C ALA A 65 -6.21 1.89 18.04
N VAL A 66 -6.40 0.79 17.27
CA VAL A 66 -7.73 0.19 17.05
C VAL A 66 -8.12 -0.82 18.13
N PHE A 67 -7.16 -1.63 18.59
CA PHE A 67 -7.41 -2.79 19.45
C PHE A 67 -6.74 -2.72 20.82
N GLY A 68 -5.83 -1.77 21.05
CA GLY A 68 -4.99 -1.75 22.26
C GLY A 68 -3.91 -2.85 22.29
N ASP A 69 -3.71 -3.56 21.16
CA ASP A 69 -2.85 -4.74 21.08
C ASP A 69 -2.03 -4.74 19.78
N ARG A 70 -0.69 -4.68 19.90
CA ARG A 70 0.23 -4.69 18.77
C ARG A 70 0.26 -6.00 17.96
N SER A 71 -0.21 -7.09 18.57
CA SER A 71 -0.27 -8.40 17.92
C SER A 71 -1.44 -8.56 16.95
N LYS A 72 -2.42 -7.62 16.98
CA LYS A 72 -3.61 -7.64 16.15
C LYS A 72 -3.33 -7.10 14.73
N VAL A 73 -2.28 -7.61 14.09
CA VAL A 73 -1.89 -7.27 12.72
C VAL A 73 -1.47 -8.52 11.96
N GLU A 74 -1.96 -8.64 10.74
CA GLU A 74 -1.51 -9.60 9.74
C GLU A 74 -0.71 -8.86 8.67
N PHE A 75 0.52 -9.30 8.42
CA PHE A 75 1.39 -8.72 7.40
C PHE A 75 1.21 -9.45 6.08
N ILE A 76 0.84 -8.72 5.02
CA ILE A 76 0.63 -9.25 3.68
C ILE A 76 1.67 -8.63 2.75
N THR A 77 2.51 -9.47 2.15
CA THR A 77 3.58 -8.99 1.27
C THR A 77 3.03 -8.56 -0.09
N THR A 78 3.49 -7.39 -0.55
CA THR A 78 3.11 -6.84 -1.85
C THR A 78 4.35 -6.40 -2.63
N THR A 79 4.26 -6.42 -3.95
CA THR A 79 5.28 -5.88 -4.85
C THR A 79 4.98 -4.42 -5.23
N GLY A 80 5.90 -3.76 -5.93
CA GLY A 80 5.63 -2.44 -6.52
C GLY A 80 4.41 -2.44 -7.44
N LYS A 81 4.18 -3.53 -8.16
CA LYS A 81 3.08 -3.70 -9.11
C LYS A 81 1.76 -4.08 -8.43
N SER A 82 1.79 -4.98 -7.43
CA SER A 82 0.57 -5.53 -6.82
C SER A 82 -0.05 -4.69 -5.70
N ARG A 83 0.73 -3.83 -5.03
CA ARG A 83 0.29 -3.10 -3.81
C ARG A 83 -1.04 -2.34 -3.96
N PHE A 84 -1.21 -1.60 -5.05
CA PHE A 84 -2.43 -0.83 -5.27
C PHE A 84 -3.63 -1.70 -5.64
N PRO A 85 -3.54 -2.69 -6.53
CA PRO A 85 -4.61 -3.67 -6.72
C PRO A 85 -5.00 -4.39 -5.43
N THR A 86 -4.04 -4.81 -4.61
CA THR A 86 -4.28 -5.49 -3.32
C THR A 86 -5.03 -4.57 -2.33
N LEU A 87 -4.70 -3.27 -2.30
CA LEU A 87 -5.45 -2.30 -1.48
C LEU A 87 -6.85 -2.04 -2.03
N ALA A 88 -6.97 -1.84 -3.34
CA ALA A 88 -8.25 -1.57 -4.00
C ALA A 88 -9.26 -2.73 -3.87
N SER A 89 -8.77 -3.97 -3.82
CA SER A 89 -9.63 -5.16 -3.64
C SER A 89 -10.04 -5.41 -2.19
N GLY A 90 -9.47 -4.67 -1.21
CA GLY A 90 -9.70 -4.93 0.21
C GLY A 90 -8.98 -6.17 0.76
N GLU A 91 -8.03 -6.73 0.01
CA GLU A 91 -7.16 -7.80 0.51
C GLU A 91 -6.28 -7.31 1.65
N VAL A 92 -5.89 -6.02 1.62
CA VAL A 92 -5.30 -5.30 2.75
C VAL A 92 -6.13 -4.06 3.09
N ASP A 93 -6.11 -3.66 4.35
CA ASP A 93 -6.83 -2.49 4.85
C ASP A 93 -6.00 -1.20 4.72
N MET A 94 -4.69 -1.35 4.76
CA MET A 94 -3.73 -0.27 4.59
C MET A 94 -2.43 -0.77 3.98
N LEU A 95 -1.66 0.17 3.45
CA LEU A 95 -0.28 -0.07 3.02
C LEU A 95 0.67 0.74 3.91
N ALA A 96 1.63 0.08 4.53
CA ALA A 96 2.80 0.70 5.15
C ALA A 96 4.04 0.09 4.49
N ARG A 97 4.55 0.80 3.48
CA ARG A 97 5.68 0.34 2.68
C ARG A 97 6.26 1.51 1.88
N ASN A 98 7.43 1.28 1.25
CA ASN A 98 8.11 2.23 0.36
C ASN A 98 7.21 2.64 -0.83
N THR A 99 6.24 3.51 -0.57
CA THR A 99 5.26 4.00 -1.54
C THR A 99 5.29 5.52 -1.59
N THR A 100 5.81 6.07 -2.66
CA THR A 100 5.89 7.51 -2.86
C THR A 100 4.49 8.12 -2.98
N TRP A 101 4.23 9.17 -2.23
CA TRP A 101 3.03 9.99 -2.39
C TRP A 101 3.15 10.82 -3.68
N THR A 102 2.22 10.65 -4.58
CA THR A 102 2.13 11.43 -5.81
C THR A 102 0.68 11.84 -6.06
N ILE A 103 0.48 12.97 -6.74
CA ILE A 103 -0.86 13.45 -7.11
C ILE A 103 -1.62 12.39 -7.92
N SER A 104 -0.94 11.69 -8.83
CA SER A 104 -1.59 10.66 -9.65
C SER A 104 -2.08 9.47 -8.83
N ARG A 105 -1.37 9.09 -7.78
CA ARG A 105 -1.78 7.99 -6.89
C ARG A 105 -2.90 8.40 -5.95
N ASP A 106 -2.85 9.61 -5.45
CA ASP A 106 -3.84 10.18 -4.56
C ASP A 106 -5.15 10.46 -5.32
N VAL A 107 -5.09 11.27 -6.37
CA VAL A 107 -6.27 11.75 -7.09
C VAL A 107 -6.79 10.73 -8.10
N ASN A 108 -5.91 10.15 -8.95
CA ASN A 108 -6.37 9.32 -10.08
C ASN A 108 -6.68 7.88 -9.65
N LEU A 109 -5.96 7.35 -8.67
CA LEU A 109 -6.22 6.01 -8.15
C LEU A 109 -7.20 6.00 -6.97
N GLY A 110 -7.53 7.18 -6.44
CA GLY A 110 -8.48 7.32 -5.33
C GLY A 110 -7.97 6.75 -4.00
N PHE A 111 -6.65 6.75 -3.79
CA PHE A 111 -6.05 6.35 -2.53
C PHE A 111 -5.73 7.56 -1.67
N GLU A 112 -6.07 7.50 -0.41
CA GLU A 112 -5.72 8.54 0.55
C GLU A 112 -4.37 8.22 1.21
N PHE A 113 -3.43 9.18 1.12
CA PHE A 113 -2.17 9.14 1.85
C PHE A 113 -2.33 9.86 3.18
N VAL A 114 -2.30 9.11 4.26
CA VAL A 114 -2.57 9.64 5.62
C VAL A 114 -1.33 10.18 6.31
N GLY A 115 -0.14 9.95 5.77
CA GLY A 115 1.11 10.46 6.32
C GLY A 115 2.35 9.99 5.58
N VAL A 116 3.46 10.67 5.85
CA VAL A 116 4.80 10.33 5.37
C VAL A 116 5.61 9.89 6.58
N ASN A 117 6.08 8.65 6.59
CA ASN A 117 6.89 8.10 7.66
C ASN A 117 8.40 8.19 7.39
N PHE A 118 8.80 8.40 6.12
CA PHE A 118 10.19 8.52 5.73
C PHE A 118 10.34 9.38 4.48
N TYR A 119 11.36 10.24 4.45
CA TYR A 119 11.75 11.00 3.26
C TYR A 119 13.01 10.38 2.68
N ASP A 120 12.98 10.01 1.40
CA ASP A 120 14.11 9.46 0.68
C ASP A 120 14.32 10.17 -0.67
N GLY A 121 15.24 9.64 -1.48
CA GLY A 121 15.50 10.10 -2.83
C GLY A 121 15.80 8.94 -3.76
N GLN A 122 15.82 9.21 -5.06
CA GLN A 122 16.22 8.26 -6.08
C GLN A 122 17.66 8.53 -6.51
N GLY A 123 18.43 7.45 -6.68
CA GLY A 123 19.80 7.50 -7.19
C GLY A 123 20.11 6.25 -8.02
N PHE A 124 21.30 6.27 -8.61
CA PHE A 124 21.83 5.14 -9.34
C PHE A 124 22.86 4.40 -8.47
N MET A 125 22.70 3.10 -8.34
CA MET A 125 23.66 2.24 -7.70
C MET A 125 24.43 1.49 -8.79
N VAL A 126 25.74 1.68 -8.80
CA VAL A 126 26.64 1.09 -9.80
C VAL A 126 27.80 0.36 -9.12
N PRO A 127 28.40 -0.66 -9.75
CA PRO A 127 29.64 -1.23 -9.27
C PRO A 127 30.75 -0.18 -9.19
N SER A 128 31.47 -0.12 -8.06
CA SER A 128 32.58 0.84 -7.89
C SER A 128 33.67 0.75 -8.99
N ALA A 129 33.87 -0.45 -9.51
CA ALA A 129 34.83 -0.70 -10.60
C ALA A 129 34.46 0.00 -11.92
N LEU A 130 33.19 0.46 -12.07
CA LEU A 130 32.76 1.20 -13.26
C LEU A 130 33.38 2.60 -13.33
N GLY A 131 33.76 3.18 -12.17
CA GLY A 131 34.48 4.44 -12.09
C GLY A 131 33.66 5.67 -12.48
N VAL A 132 32.36 5.55 -12.68
CA VAL A 132 31.47 6.65 -13.03
C VAL A 132 31.07 7.47 -11.80
N SER A 133 30.95 8.77 -11.96
CA SER A 133 30.58 9.71 -10.90
C SER A 133 29.25 10.43 -11.15
N SER A 134 28.70 10.31 -12.37
CA SER A 134 27.46 10.94 -12.79
C SER A 134 26.57 9.95 -13.56
N ALA A 135 25.26 10.10 -13.41
CA ALA A 135 24.30 9.33 -14.21
C ALA A 135 24.41 9.59 -15.72
N THR A 136 24.90 10.77 -16.13
CA THR A 136 25.15 11.11 -17.55
C THR A 136 26.28 10.33 -18.18
N GLU A 137 27.11 9.66 -17.38
CA GLU A 137 28.19 8.77 -17.86
C GLU A 137 27.71 7.31 -18.11
N LEU A 138 26.42 7.04 -17.87
CA LEU A 138 25.80 5.72 -18.04
C LEU A 138 25.21 5.51 -19.45
N ASP A 139 25.69 6.25 -20.46
CA ASP A 139 25.22 6.08 -21.84
C ASP A 139 25.43 4.64 -22.33
N GLY A 140 24.39 4.07 -22.93
CA GLY A 140 24.37 2.67 -23.38
C GLY A 140 24.26 1.60 -22.27
N ALA A 141 24.21 1.98 -21.00
CA ALA A 141 24.09 1.04 -19.90
C ALA A 141 22.66 0.48 -19.79
N THR A 142 22.55 -0.78 -19.33
CA THR A 142 21.28 -1.38 -18.94
C THR A 142 21.01 -1.07 -17.48
N VAL A 143 19.90 -0.37 -17.18
CA VAL A 143 19.49 -0.01 -15.82
C VAL A 143 18.32 -0.89 -15.40
N CYS A 144 18.48 -1.60 -14.29
CA CYS A 144 17.40 -2.39 -13.69
C CYS A 144 16.50 -1.51 -12.82
N ILE A 145 15.19 -1.68 -12.95
CA ILE A 145 14.17 -0.98 -12.16
C ILE A 145 13.11 -1.97 -11.67
N GLN A 146 12.35 -1.55 -10.66
CA GLN A 146 11.18 -2.29 -10.23
C GLN A 146 9.93 -1.71 -10.91
N THR A 147 9.22 -2.55 -11.66
CA THR A 147 7.98 -2.16 -12.36
C THR A 147 6.90 -1.68 -11.40
N GLY A 148 6.15 -0.65 -11.82
CA GLY A 148 5.06 -0.05 -11.05
C GLY A 148 5.53 0.94 -9.97
N THR A 149 6.75 1.45 -10.10
CA THR A 149 7.34 2.42 -9.19
C THR A 149 7.49 3.80 -9.82
N THR A 150 7.65 4.83 -8.98
CA THR A 150 8.05 6.17 -9.46
C THR A 150 9.46 6.18 -10.02
N THR A 151 10.33 5.28 -9.53
CA THR A 151 11.69 5.10 -10.04
C THR A 151 11.72 4.71 -11.52
N GLU A 152 10.79 3.85 -11.96
CA GLU A 152 10.63 3.50 -13.38
C GLU A 152 10.27 4.72 -14.23
N LEU A 153 9.28 5.51 -13.79
CA LEU A 153 8.85 6.71 -14.51
C LEU A 153 9.93 7.79 -14.55
N ASN A 154 10.57 8.06 -13.41
CA ASN A 154 11.62 9.05 -13.30
C ASN A 154 12.86 8.68 -14.13
N LEU A 155 13.20 7.37 -14.22
CA LEU A 155 14.28 6.92 -15.08
C LEU A 155 13.97 7.20 -16.55
N ALA A 156 12.75 6.88 -17.00
CA ALA A 156 12.33 7.13 -18.36
C ALA A 156 12.33 8.62 -18.72
N ASP A 157 11.99 9.49 -17.76
CA ASP A 157 12.01 10.94 -17.95
C ASP A 157 13.44 11.51 -17.92
N PHE A 158 14.32 10.95 -17.11
CA PHE A 158 15.70 11.43 -16.97
C PHE A 158 16.54 11.25 -18.26
N PHE A 159 16.32 10.15 -18.99
CA PHE A 159 17.04 9.83 -20.23
C PHE A 159 16.22 10.16 -21.51
N ARG A 160 15.19 10.97 -21.41
CA ARG A 160 14.41 11.46 -22.58
C ARG A 160 15.06 12.68 -23.18
#